data_93b9135cc347a530187d234055d65213
#
_entry.id   93b9135cc347a530187d234055d65213
#
_cell.length_a   1.000
_cell.length_b   1.000
_cell.length_c   1.000
_cell.angle_alpha   90.00
_cell.angle_beta   90.00
_cell.angle_gamma   90.00
#
_symmetry.space_group_name_H-M   'P 1'
#
loop_
_entity.id
_entity.type
_entity.pdbx_description
1 polymer ?
#
loop_
_entity_poly.entity_id
_entity_poly.type
_entity_poly.pdbx_seq_one_letter_code
_entity_poly.pdbx_strand_id
1 'polypeptide(L)'
;MTQPTANCPNCGAKIVFRWSSSVQTVCEYCKSILVRTDVDLKKVGQVADLPPDSSPIQINAEGKYGNKSFVVVGRILYEYDQGGWNEWHVMMNDGTSAWLSDAQSEYALSLAAKAPNLPAAAQVHVGEQFTWNNQRYTVSVITPAHYRGVEGELPFQYWDKTAVTFVDLRTESGKFATLDYSDPEPALYLGEFVEFDDLKLRNLRSFEGW
;
A
#
# COMPACT_ATOMS: atom_id res chain seq x y z
N MET A 1 4.24 -3.53 -25.20
CA MET A 1 4.31 -2.07 -24.93
C MET A 1 5.64 -1.83 -24.23
N THR A 2 6.42 -0.83 -24.64
CA THR A 2 7.67 -0.47 -23.97
C THR A 2 7.34 0.23 -22.65
N GLN A 3 7.93 -0.25 -21.55
CA GLN A 3 7.77 0.39 -20.23
C GLN A 3 8.38 1.80 -20.27
N PRO A 4 7.74 2.80 -19.67
CA PRO A 4 8.31 4.14 -19.55
C PRO A 4 9.60 4.10 -18.76
N THR A 5 10.58 4.89 -19.19
CA THR A 5 11.88 4.98 -18.51
C THR A 5 12.32 6.43 -18.33
N ALA A 6 13.05 6.71 -17.24
CA ALA A 6 13.70 8.00 -16.99
C ALA A 6 15.05 7.77 -16.31
N ASN A 7 15.84 8.81 -16.14
CA ASN A 7 17.10 8.73 -15.38
C ASN A 7 16.92 9.35 -14.00
N CYS A 8 17.49 8.71 -12.99
CA CYS A 8 17.50 9.27 -11.64
C CYS A 8 18.26 10.60 -11.61
N PRO A 9 17.66 11.71 -11.19
CA PRO A 9 18.33 13.02 -11.17
C PRO A 9 19.45 13.11 -10.13
N ASN A 10 19.52 12.13 -9.20
CA ASN A 10 20.57 12.12 -8.17
C ASN A 10 21.81 11.30 -8.57
N CYS A 11 21.63 10.13 -9.19
CA CYS A 11 22.75 9.21 -9.48
C CYS A 11 22.86 8.80 -10.95
N GLY A 12 21.94 9.24 -11.82
CA GLY A 12 21.95 8.92 -13.25
C GLY A 12 21.46 7.51 -13.60
N ALA A 13 21.14 6.66 -12.61
CA ALA A 13 20.67 5.30 -12.86
C ALA A 13 19.36 5.30 -13.64
N LYS A 14 19.19 4.33 -14.54
CA LYS A 14 17.97 4.18 -15.32
C LYS A 14 16.85 3.67 -14.41
N ILE A 15 15.75 4.39 -14.38
CA ILE A 15 14.50 4.03 -13.73
C ILE A 15 13.55 3.45 -14.77
N VAL A 16 13.00 2.28 -14.52
CA VAL A 16 11.99 1.62 -15.35
C VAL A 16 10.70 1.60 -14.55
N PHE A 17 9.66 2.24 -15.05
CA PHE A 17 8.36 2.21 -14.41
C PHE A 17 7.61 0.94 -14.83
N ARG A 18 7.24 0.13 -13.86
CA ARG A 18 6.41 -1.06 -14.07
C ARG A 18 4.95 -0.69 -14.32
N TRP A 19 4.55 0.43 -13.74
CA TRP A 19 3.20 0.96 -13.87
C TRP A 19 3.24 2.37 -14.51
N SER A 20 2.50 2.54 -15.62
CA SER A 20 2.51 3.78 -16.40
C SER A 20 1.93 4.99 -15.65
N SER A 21 1.04 4.77 -14.68
CA SER A 21 0.41 5.81 -13.87
C SER A 21 1.10 6.00 -12.51
N SER A 22 2.28 5.41 -12.30
CA SER A 22 3.09 5.64 -11.10
C SER A 22 3.40 7.12 -10.93
N VAL A 23 3.14 7.66 -9.74
CA VAL A 23 3.40 9.06 -9.38
C VAL A 23 4.73 9.18 -8.64
N GLN A 24 5.06 8.20 -7.81
CA GLN A 24 6.30 8.18 -7.04
C GLN A 24 7.01 6.85 -7.24
N THR A 25 8.35 6.90 -7.20
CA THR A 25 9.19 5.70 -7.15
C THR A 25 10.41 5.93 -6.26
N VAL A 26 11.05 4.84 -5.83
CA VAL A 26 12.32 4.88 -5.11
C VAL A 26 13.41 4.34 -6.01
N CYS A 27 14.51 5.10 -6.16
CA CYS A 27 15.66 4.65 -6.91
C CYS A 27 16.32 3.46 -6.20
N GLU A 28 16.42 2.33 -6.86
CA GLU A 28 17.00 1.09 -6.31
C GLU A 28 18.48 1.26 -5.92
N TYR A 29 19.22 2.17 -6.61
CA TYR A 29 20.64 2.40 -6.41
C TYR A 29 20.97 3.37 -5.27
N CYS A 30 20.35 4.57 -5.30
CA CYS A 30 20.71 5.62 -4.36
C CYS A 30 19.63 5.94 -3.33
N LYS A 31 18.55 5.16 -3.30
CA LYS A 31 17.41 5.29 -2.37
C LYS A 31 16.75 6.68 -2.37
N SER A 32 16.96 7.46 -3.43
CA SER A 32 16.24 8.73 -3.61
C SER A 32 14.76 8.48 -3.86
N ILE A 33 13.91 9.22 -3.18
CA ILE A 33 12.48 9.28 -3.46
C ILE A 33 12.28 10.24 -4.62
N LEU A 34 11.68 9.75 -5.70
CA LEU A 34 11.52 10.44 -6.97
C LEU A 34 10.04 10.59 -7.26
N VAL A 35 9.62 11.81 -7.55
CA VAL A 35 8.25 12.11 -7.99
C VAL A 35 8.27 12.40 -9.47
N ARG A 36 7.35 11.78 -10.19
CA ARG A 36 7.16 11.97 -11.62
C ARG A 36 6.47 13.30 -11.87
N THR A 37 7.05 14.08 -12.78
CA THR A 37 6.43 15.27 -13.36
C THR A 37 6.09 15.00 -14.82
N ASP A 38 5.39 15.90 -15.49
CA ASP A 38 4.99 15.74 -16.89
C ASP A 38 6.16 15.51 -17.85
N VAL A 39 7.35 15.97 -17.49
CA VAL A 39 8.54 15.94 -18.35
C VAL A 39 9.74 15.19 -17.77
N ASP A 40 9.80 14.94 -16.43
CA ASP A 40 10.99 14.40 -15.79
C ASP A 40 10.70 13.82 -14.40
N LEU A 41 11.77 13.41 -13.69
CA LEU A 41 11.74 12.99 -12.29
C LEU A 41 12.33 14.08 -11.39
N LYS A 42 11.63 14.38 -10.31
CA LYS A 42 12.09 15.28 -9.26
C LYS A 42 12.45 14.49 -8.01
N LYS A 43 13.68 14.65 -7.49
CA LYS A 43 14.04 14.13 -6.17
C LYS A 43 13.37 15.00 -5.10
N VAL A 44 12.60 14.36 -4.21
CA VAL A 44 11.91 15.02 -3.09
C VAL A 44 12.46 14.59 -1.73
N GLY A 45 13.20 13.47 -1.67
CA GLY A 45 13.76 12.95 -0.43
C GLY A 45 14.71 11.79 -0.66
N GLN A 46 15.04 11.10 0.42
CA GLN A 46 15.79 9.87 0.41
C GLN A 46 15.25 8.95 1.51
N VAL A 47 15.04 7.69 1.18
CA VAL A 47 14.59 6.70 2.16
C VAL A 47 15.74 6.41 3.11
N ALA A 48 15.48 6.45 4.41
CA ALA A 48 16.37 5.88 5.40
C ALA A 48 16.38 4.35 5.26
N ASP A 49 17.39 3.69 5.80
CA ASP A 49 17.40 2.23 5.87
C ASP A 49 16.14 1.76 6.61
N LEU A 50 15.38 0.90 5.94
CA LEU A 50 14.21 0.29 6.54
C LEU A 50 14.66 -0.74 7.58
N PRO A 51 13.96 -0.85 8.72
CA PRO A 51 14.27 -1.89 9.70
C PRO A 51 14.10 -3.27 9.07
N PRO A 52 14.79 -4.30 9.61
CA PRO A 52 14.58 -5.68 9.21
C PRO A 52 13.09 -6.02 9.27
N ASP A 53 12.61 -6.69 8.25
CA ASP A 53 11.21 -7.05 8.07
C ASP A 53 11.08 -8.56 8.03
N SER A 54 10.10 -9.08 8.76
CA SER A 54 9.79 -10.51 8.80
C SER A 54 8.86 -10.97 7.67
N SER A 55 8.32 -10.04 6.89
CA SER A 55 7.47 -10.38 5.76
C SER A 55 8.24 -11.12 4.67
N PRO A 56 7.75 -12.25 4.16
CA PRO A 56 8.33 -12.92 3.01
C PRO A 56 8.05 -12.17 1.69
N ILE A 57 7.12 -11.23 1.69
CA ILE A 57 6.76 -10.45 0.51
C ILE A 57 7.86 -9.44 0.20
N GLN A 58 8.08 -9.18 -1.07
CA GLN A 58 9.05 -8.19 -1.56
C GLN A 58 8.62 -7.58 -2.89
N ILE A 59 9.27 -6.52 -3.30
CA ILE A 59 9.07 -5.93 -4.64
C ILE A 59 9.36 -6.98 -5.70
N ASN A 60 8.52 -7.06 -6.73
CA ASN A 60 8.47 -8.08 -7.78
C ASN A 60 7.96 -9.47 -7.32
N ALA A 61 7.47 -9.63 -6.11
CA ALA A 61 6.68 -10.81 -5.80
C ALA A 61 5.44 -10.85 -6.71
N GLU A 62 5.11 -12.02 -7.19
CA GLU A 62 3.96 -12.26 -8.05
C GLU A 62 2.94 -13.12 -7.31
N GLY A 63 1.66 -12.86 -7.54
CA GLY A 63 0.59 -13.61 -6.89
C GLY A 63 -0.68 -13.68 -7.70
N LYS A 64 -1.72 -14.25 -7.08
CA LYS A 64 -3.07 -14.33 -7.65
C LYS A 64 -4.10 -13.90 -6.62
N TYR A 65 -5.14 -13.24 -7.09
CA TYR A 65 -6.33 -12.95 -6.32
C TYR A 65 -7.57 -13.20 -7.20
N GLY A 66 -8.36 -14.18 -6.83
CA GLY A 66 -9.42 -14.69 -7.68
C GLY A 66 -8.87 -15.15 -9.05
N ASN A 67 -9.41 -14.59 -10.13
CA ASN A 67 -9.01 -14.91 -11.50
C ASN A 67 -7.88 -14.01 -12.03
N LYS A 68 -7.39 -13.06 -11.23
CA LYS A 68 -6.38 -12.09 -11.66
C LYS A 68 -5.02 -12.46 -11.08
N SER A 69 -3.99 -12.31 -11.89
CA SER A 69 -2.61 -12.28 -11.40
C SER A 69 -2.21 -10.85 -11.06
N PHE A 70 -1.30 -10.71 -10.11
CA PHE A 70 -0.75 -9.40 -9.73
C PHE A 70 0.77 -9.47 -9.54
N VAL A 71 1.38 -8.29 -9.52
CA VAL A 71 2.78 -8.09 -9.15
C VAL A 71 2.86 -7.01 -8.09
N VAL A 72 3.72 -7.22 -7.08
CA VAL A 72 4.04 -6.22 -6.06
C VAL A 72 4.98 -5.18 -6.66
N VAL A 73 4.54 -3.94 -6.73
CA VAL A 73 5.30 -2.83 -7.36
C VAL A 73 5.77 -1.78 -6.38
N GLY A 74 5.14 -1.70 -5.20
CA GLY A 74 5.47 -0.72 -4.18
C GLY A 74 5.17 -1.23 -2.77
N ARG A 75 5.67 -0.49 -1.79
CA ARG A 75 5.46 -0.77 -0.37
C ARG A 75 5.47 0.52 0.42
N ILE A 76 4.58 0.60 1.41
CA ILE A 76 4.64 1.55 2.51
C ILE A 76 4.78 0.76 3.80
N LEU A 77 5.73 1.13 4.64
CA LEU A 77 5.85 0.61 6.00
C LEU A 77 5.30 1.64 6.98
N TYR A 78 4.31 1.25 7.75
CA TYR A 78 3.76 2.01 8.86
C TYR A 78 4.23 1.47 10.19
N GLU A 79 4.32 2.35 11.18
CA GLU A 79 4.68 2.05 12.56
C GLU A 79 3.67 2.67 13.51
N TYR A 80 3.29 1.95 14.55
CA TYR A 80 2.42 2.38 15.64
C TYR A 80 2.95 1.83 16.97
N ASP A 81 2.32 2.16 18.08
CA ASP A 81 2.82 1.83 19.44
C ASP A 81 3.06 0.33 19.68
N GLN A 82 2.38 -0.55 18.98
CA GLN A 82 2.47 -2.01 19.17
C GLN A 82 3.26 -2.72 18.08
N GLY A 83 3.90 -2.00 17.15
CA GLY A 83 4.69 -2.58 16.08
C GLY A 83 4.53 -1.85 14.75
N GLY A 84 4.57 -2.59 13.65
CA GLY A 84 4.40 -2.05 12.31
C GLY A 84 3.67 -3.02 11.40
N TRP A 85 3.25 -2.52 10.25
CA TRP A 85 2.68 -3.34 9.17
C TRP A 85 3.09 -2.81 7.80
N ASN A 86 2.93 -3.66 6.80
CA ASN A 86 3.21 -3.32 5.42
C ASN A 86 1.92 -3.11 4.63
N GLU A 87 1.91 -2.09 3.81
CA GLU A 87 0.96 -1.92 2.72
C GLU A 87 1.68 -2.13 1.39
N TRP A 88 1.44 -3.29 0.77
CA TRP A 88 2.03 -3.64 -0.51
C TRP A 88 1.13 -3.14 -1.65
N HIS A 89 1.67 -2.21 -2.46
CA HIS A 89 1.00 -1.79 -3.68
C HIS A 89 1.13 -2.87 -4.74
N VAL A 90 0.02 -3.40 -5.18
CA VAL A 90 -0.03 -4.47 -6.17
C VAL A 90 -0.75 -4.02 -7.45
N MET A 91 -0.21 -4.45 -8.58
CA MET A 91 -0.79 -4.20 -9.90
C MET A 91 -1.34 -5.48 -10.48
N MET A 92 -2.64 -5.50 -10.72
CA MET A 92 -3.33 -6.61 -11.38
C MET A 92 -3.01 -6.64 -12.89
N ASN A 93 -3.13 -7.79 -13.48
CA ASN A 93 -2.88 -7.98 -14.92
C ASN A 93 -3.84 -7.22 -15.84
N ASP A 94 -4.98 -6.75 -15.33
CA ASP A 94 -5.92 -5.87 -16.03
C ASP A 94 -5.65 -4.38 -15.83
N GLY A 95 -4.55 -4.02 -15.13
CA GLY A 95 -4.19 -2.64 -14.81
C GLY A 95 -4.85 -2.09 -13.56
N THR A 96 -5.64 -2.87 -12.83
CA THR A 96 -6.23 -2.45 -11.56
C THR A 96 -5.15 -2.33 -10.48
N SER A 97 -5.13 -1.22 -9.76
CA SER A 97 -4.30 -0.99 -8.58
C SER A 97 -5.03 -1.47 -7.33
N ALA A 98 -4.33 -2.19 -6.46
CA ALA A 98 -4.86 -2.67 -5.19
C ALA A 98 -3.78 -2.62 -4.09
N TRP A 99 -4.19 -2.82 -2.85
CA TRP A 99 -3.32 -2.89 -1.69
C TRP A 99 -3.44 -4.26 -1.02
N LEU A 100 -2.31 -4.85 -0.69
CA LEU A 100 -2.21 -6.04 0.13
C LEU A 100 -1.60 -5.64 1.46
N SER A 101 -2.44 -5.53 2.48
CA SER A 101 -2.03 -5.30 3.86
C SER A 101 -1.42 -6.56 4.44
N ASP A 102 -0.34 -6.42 5.17
CA ASP A 102 0.42 -7.50 5.81
C ASP A 102 0.78 -7.07 7.23
N ALA A 103 0.00 -7.53 8.19
CA ALA A 103 0.10 -7.20 9.61
C ALA A 103 0.10 -8.48 10.45
N GLN A 104 1.23 -8.83 11.06
CA GLN A 104 1.34 -9.95 12.01
C GLN A 104 0.81 -11.30 11.46
N SER A 105 1.07 -11.58 10.17
CA SER A 105 0.58 -12.75 9.42
C SER A 105 -0.94 -12.73 9.13
N GLU A 106 -1.62 -11.63 9.35
CA GLU A 106 -2.97 -11.38 8.83
C GLU A 106 -2.83 -10.59 7.52
N TYR A 107 -3.54 -11.04 6.48
CA TYR A 107 -3.47 -10.44 5.15
C TYR A 107 -4.87 -9.98 4.71
N ALA A 108 -4.94 -8.79 4.12
CA ALA A 108 -6.16 -8.28 3.51
C ALA A 108 -5.85 -7.65 2.15
N LEU A 109 -6.68 -7.95 1.15
CA LEU A 109 -6.55 -7.32 -0.16
C LEU A 109 -7.71 -6.36 -0.38
N SER A 110 -7.39 -5.10 -0.68
CA SER A 110 -8.36 -4.02 -0.81
C SER A 110 -8.14 -3.18 -2.06
N LEU A 111 -9.21 -2.56 -2.53
CA LEU A 111 -9.23 -1.65 -3.66
C LEU A 111 -9.83 -0.31 -3.24
N ALA A 112 -9.32 0.76 -3.82
CA ALA A 112 -9.91 2.08 -3.64
C ALA A 112 -11.37 2.07 -4.11
N ALA A 113 -12.25 2.63 -3.28
CA ALA A 113 -13.68 2.72 -3.54
C ALA A 113 -14.15 4.16 -3.39
N LYS A 114 -15.24 4.48 -4.09
CA LYS A 114 -15.89 5.78 -3.95
C LYS A 114 -17.18 5.62 -3.16
N ALA A 115 -17.34 6.45 -2.15
CA ALA A 115 -18.60 6.58 -1.43
C ALA A 115 -18.87 8.08 -1.18
N PRO A 116 -20.12 8.52 -1.24
CA PRO A 116 -20.47 9.88 -0.87
C PRO A 116 -20.37 10.06 0.64
N ASN A 117 -20.00 11.26 1.07
CA ASN A 117 -20.06 11.68 2.49
C ASN A 117 -19.34 10.74 3.45
N LEU A 118 -18.07 10.45 3.17
CA LEU A 118 -17.23 9.73 4.14
C LEU A 118 -17.13 10.55 5.44
N PRO A 119 -17.17 9.89 6.61
CA PRO A 119 -17.14 10.60 7.89
C PRO A 119 -15.77 11.26 8.12
N ALA A 120 -15.76 12.40 8.81
CA ALA A 120 -14.51 12.97 9.30
C ALA A 120 -13.94 12.13 10.45
N ALA A 121 -12.61 12.06 10.58
CA ALA A 121 -11.95 11.21 11.59
C ALA A 121 -12.48 11.43 13.02
N ALA A 122 -12.76 12.69 13.40
CA ALA A 122 -13.28 13.03 14.72
C ALA A 122 -14.72 12.52 14.99
N GLN A 123 -15.40 12.05 13.98
CA GLN A 123 -16.78 11.56 14.07
C GLN A 123 -16.87 10.04 14.15
N VAL A 124 -15.74 9.35 13.97
CA VAL A 124 -15.73 7.88 13.91
C VAL A 124 -15.33 7.29 15.26
N HIS A 125 -16.10 6.31 15.72
CA HIS A 125 -15.88 5.62 16.99
C HIS A 125 -15.91 4.09 16.80
N VAL A 126 -15.14 3.38 17.60
CA VAL A 126 -15.17 1.89 17.60
C VAL A 126 -16.57 1.40 17.91
N GLY A 127 -17.04 0.43 17.14
CA GLY A 127 -18.39 -0.12 17.20
C GLY A 127 -19.42 0.62 16.33
N GLU A 128 -19.09 1.76 15.76
CA GLU A 128 -19.94 2.48 14.81
C GLU A 128 -20.10 1.70 13.50
N GLN A 129 -21.23 1.90 12.82
CA GLN A 129 -21.56 1.16 11.62
C GLN A 129 -21.77 2.06 10.42
N PHE A 130 -21.17 1.66 9.30
CA PHE A 130 -21.32 2.31 8.00
C PHE A 130 -21.78 1.29 6.97
N THR A 131 -22.50 1.76 5.93
CA THR A 131 -22.97 0.89 4.85
C THR A 131 -22.41 1.37 3.52
N TRP A 132 -21.60 0.52 2.87
CA TRP A 132 -21.07 0.73 1.52
C TRP A 132 -21.31 -0.50 0.66
N ASN A 133 -21.66 -0.31 -0.60
CA ASN A 133 -21.94 -1.40 -1.55
C ASN A 133 -22.90 -2.47 -0.98
N ASN A 134 -23.96 -2.04 -0.27
CA ASN A 134 -24.95 -2.90 0.40
C ASN A 134 -24.37 -3.84 1.48
N GLN A 135 -23.16 -3.54 1.97
CA GLN A 135 -22.54 -4.25 3.07
C GLN A 135 -22.47 -3.34 4.30
N ARG A 136 -22.77 -3.88 5.48
CA ARG A 136 -22.67 -3.17 6.75
C ARG A 136 -21.32 -3.49 7.38
N TYR A 137 -20.50 -2.47 7.56
CA TYR A 137 -19.19 -2.53 8.20
C TYR A 137 -19.26 -1.95 9.59
N THR A 138 -18.64 -2.62 10.56
CA THR A 138 -18.50 -2.12 11.93
C THR A 138 -17.05 -1.72 12.16
N VAL A 139 -16.83 -0.53 12.72
CA VAL A 139 -15.48 -0.04 13.09
C VAL A 139 -14.91 -0.98 14.14
N SER A 140 -13.81 -1.65 13.80
CA SER A 140 -13.13 -2.60 14.67
C SER A 140 -11.97 -1.97 15.43
N VAL A 141 -11.22 -1.08 14.77
CA VAL A 141 -10.06 -0.42 15.37
C VAL A 141 -9.81 0.94 14.72
N ILE A 142 -9.26 1.87 15.50
CA ILE A 142 -8.75 3.17 15.03
C ILE A 142 -7.28 3.21 15.41
N THR A 143 -6.41 3.28 14.40
CA THR A 143 -4.96 3.17 14.57
C THR A 143 -4.28 4.47 14.17
N PRO A 144 -3.79 5.26 15.13
CA PRO A 144 -2.81 6.30 14.83
C PRO A 144 -1.48 5.63 14.45
N ALA A 145 -0.91 6.04 13.34
CA ALA A 145 0.33 5.47 12.83
C ALA A 145 1.26 6.53 12.27
N HIS A 146 2.50 6.15 12.09
CA HIS A 146 3.53 6.97 11.47
C HIS A 146 4.06 6.27 10.23
N TYR A 147 4.25 7.04 9.18
CA TYR A 147 5.01 6.61 8.02
C TYR A 147 6.47 6.32 8.42
N ARG A 148 6.96 5.12 8.10
CA ARG A 148 8.33 4.70 8.39
C ARG A 148 9.23 4.71 7.16
N GLY A 149 8.69 4.36 6.01
CA GLY A 149 9.41 4.36 4.76
C GLY A 149 8.64 3.75 3.60
N VAL A 150 9.21 3.86 2.40
CA VAL A 150 8.64 3.34 1.16
C VAL A 150 9.68 2.59 0.34
N GLU A 151 9.21 1.68 -0.50
CA GLU A 151 9.96 1.03 -1.57
C GLU A 151 9.14 1.00 -2.87
N GLY A 152 9.83 0.95 -4.02
CA GLY A 152 9.19 0.78 -5.33
C GLY A 152 8.28 1.93 -5.73
N GLU A 153 7.18 1.60 -6.39
CA GLU A 153 6.28 2.53 -7.08
C GLU A 153 4.96 2.71 -6.34
N LEU A 154 4.55 3.98 -6.16
CA LEU A 154 3.29 4.35 -5.51
C LEU A 154 2.39 5.18 -6.45
N PRO A 155 1.04 5.08 -6.27
CA PRO A 155 0.06 5.83 -7.04
C PRO A 155 -0.06 7.31 -6.66
N PHE A 156 0.59 7.73 -5.58
CA PHE A 156 0.55 9.08 -5.02
C PHE A 156 1.92 9.47 -4.49
N GLN A 157 2.05 10.74 -4.10
CA GLN A 157 3.24 11.24 -3.42
C GLN A 157 3.12 10.95 -1.93
N TYR A 158 4.06 10.16 -1.40
CA TYR A 158 4.06 9.78 0.00
C TYR A 158 5.49 9.73 0.55
N TRP A 159 5.91 10.75 1.25
CA TRP A 159 7.23 10.81 1.90
C TRP A 159 7.21 11.56 3.23
N ASP A 160 6.05 12.01 3.66
CA ASP A 160 5.89 12.73 4.92
C ASP A 160 5.82 11.74 6.09
N LYS A 161 6.48 12.08 7.20
CA LYS A 161 6.50 11.28 8.43
C LYS A 161 5.45 11.74 9.45
N THR A 162 4.43 12.46 9.00
CA THR A 162 3.34 12.87 9.87
C THR A 162 2.56 11.67 10.38
N ALA A 163 1.97 11.83 11.56
CA ALA A 163 1.02 10.87 12.07
C ALA A 163 -0.22 10.84 11.17
N VAL A 164 -0.65 9.66 10.82
CA VAL A 164 -1.86 9.40 10.05
C VAL A 164 -2.82 8.56 10.89
N THR A 165 -4.11 8.59 10.57
CA THR A 165 -5.10 7.76 11.25
C THR A 165 -5.75 6.83 10.25
N PHE A 166 -5.74 5.54 10.56
CA PHE A 166 -6.49 4.52 9.85
C PHE A 166 -7.66 4.05 10.70
N VAL A 167 -8.78 3.80 10.06
CA VAL A 167 -9.95 3.20 10.70
C VAL A 167 -10.28 1.94 9.94
N ASP A 168 -10.11 0.80 10.59
CA ASP A 168 -10.43 -0.49 10.02
C ASP A 168 -11.81 -0.95 10.45
N LEU A 169 -12.55 -1.47 9.49
CA LEU A 169 -13.91 -1.94 9.66
C LEU A 169 -14.04 -3.36 9.11
N ARG A 170 -14.90 -4.12 9.76
CA ARG A 170 -15.16 -5.53 9.40
C ARG A 170 -16.66 -5.79 9.28
N THR A 171 -17.01 -6.74 8.42
CA THR A 171 -18.35 -7.31 8.37
C THR A 171 -18.34 -8.68 9.06
N GLU A 172 -19.54 -9.19 9.44
CA GLU A 172 -19.70 -10.55 9.92
C GLU A 172 -19.32 -11.61 8.86
N SER A 173 -19.36 -11.25 7.57
CA SER A 173 -19.01 -12.14 6.44
C SER A 173 -17.53 -12.12 6.06
N GLY A 174 -16.64 -11.48 6.86
CA GLY A 174 -15.20 -11.43 6.60
C GLY A 174 -14.77 -10.39 5.56
N LYS A 175 -15.64 -9.45 5.18
CA LYS A 175 -15.23 -8.29 4.37
C LYS A 175 -14.50 -7.28 5.23
N PHE A 176 -13.56 -6.60 4.60
CA PHE A 176 -12.69 -5.61 5.21
C PHE A 176 -12.89 -4.24 4.56
N ALA A 177 -12.78 -3.19 5.33
CA ALA A 177 -12.73 -1.83 4.83
C ALA A 177 -11.73 -1.01 5.67
N THR A 178 -11.07 -0.05 5.02
CA THR A 178 -10.23 0.95 5.69
C THR A 178 -10.65 2.34 5.25
N LEU A 179 -10.81 3.24 6.20
CA LEU A 179 -10.79 4.69 5.96
C LEU A 179 -9.38 5.21 6.26
N ASP A 180 -8.76 5.80 5.27
CA ASP A 180 -7.43 6.41 5.35
C ASP A 180 -7.58 7.92 5.45
N TYR A 181 -7.08 8.49 6.53
CA TYR A 181 -7.09 9.93 6.81
C TYR A 181 -5.70 10.57 6.64
N SER A 182 -4.87 10.02 5.76
CA SER A 182 -3.57 10.61 5.40
C SER A 182 -3.70 11.96 4.68
N ASP A 183 -4.79 12.17 3.96
CA ASP A 183 -5.13 13.39 3.28
C ASP A 183 -6.32 14.12 3.95
N PRO A 184 -6.54 15.42 3.69
CA PRO A 184 -7.68 16.18 4.21
C PRO A 184 -9.03 15.56 3.87
N GLU A 185 -9.15 14.93 2.70
CA GLU A 185 -10.32 14.14 2.30
C GLU A 185 -10.02 12.66 2.54
N PRO A 186 -10.85 11.95 3.34
CA PRO A 186 -10.61 10.54 3.62
C PRO A 186 -10.75 9.68 2.35
N ALA A 187 -9.89 8.67 2.25
CA ALA A 187 -9.99 7.65 1.23
C ALA A 187 -10.64 6.38 1.80
N LEU A 188 -11.50 5.73 1.01
CA LEU A 188 -12.11 4.45 1.36
C LEU A 188 -11.49 3.34 0.54
N TYR A 189 -11.09 2.28 1.22
CA TYR A 189 -10.67 1.02 0.61
C TYR A 189 -11.61 -0.09 1.04
N LEU A 190 -12.05 -0.91 0.10
CA LEU A 190 -12.93 -2.06 0.34
C LEU A 190 -12.24 -3.35 -0.13
N GLY A 191 -12.33 -4.38 0.66
CA GLY A 191 -11.67 -5.65 0.37
C GLY A 191 -12.15 -6.79 1.26
N GLU A 192 -11.27 -7.77 1.41
CA GLU A 192 -11.50 -8.93 2.25
C GLU A 192 -10.19 -9.48 2.81
N PHE A 193 -10.28 -10.20 3.91
CA PHE A 193 -9.16 -11.00 4.42
C PHE A 193 -8.88 -12.15 3.47
N VAL A 194 -7.60 -12.45 3.30
CA VAL A 194 -7.12 -13.49 2.40
C VAL A 194 -6.09 -14.37 3.11
N GLU A 195 -6.14 -15.65 2.84
CA GLU A 195 -5.11 -16.58 3.32
C GLU A 195 -3.85 -16.46 2.46
N PHE A 196 -2.68 -16.48 3.11
CA PHE A 196 -1.39 -16.36 2.41
C PHE A 196 -1.23 -17.39 1.30
N ASP A 197 -1.60 -18.63 1.58
CA ASP A 197 -1.49 -19.72 0.62
C ASP A 197 -2.42 -19.55 -0.60
N ASP A 198 -3.56 -18.87 -0.44
CA ASP A 198 -4.50 -18.62 -1.53
C ASP A 198 -3.99 -17.58 -2.52
N LEU A 199 -3.10 -16.70 -2.09
CA LEU A 199 -2.45 -15.73 -2.95
C LEU A 199 -1.45 -16.36 -3.92
N LYS A 200 -1.03 -17.61 -3.73
CA LYS A 200 -0.10 -18.35 -4.61
C LYS A 200 1.17 -17.54 -4.92
N LEU A 201 1.69 -16.87 -3.93
CA LEU A 201 2.82 -15.97 -4.05
C LEU A 201 4.08 -16.70 -4.53
N ARG A 202 4.86 -16.01 -5.36
CA ARG A 202 6.15 -16.44 -5.91
C ARG A 202 7.15 -15.30 -5.79
N ASN A 203 8.43 -15.62 -5.99
CA ASN A 203 9.53 -14.66 -5.86
C ASN A 203 9.52 -13.99 -4.48
N LEU A 204 9.37 -14.80 -3.45
CA LEU A 204 9.40 -14.37 -2.06
C LEU A 204 10.83 -14.16 -1.59
N ARG A 205 11.01 -13.39 -0.54
CA ARG A 205 12.28 -13.20 0.15
C ARG A 205 12.69 -14.50 0.82
N SER A 206 13.96 -14.87 0.66
CA SER A 206 14.55 -15.98 1.42
C SER A 206 15.08 -15.46 2.74
N PHE A 207 14.80 -16.19 3.81
CA PHE A 207 15.40 -15.96 5.12
C PHE A 207 16.47 -17.02 5.37
N GLU A 208 17.60 -16.62 5.97
CA GLU A 208 18.60 -17.59 6.40
C GLU A 208 18.00 -18.51 7.48
N GLY A 209 18.05 -19.82 7.25
CA GLY A 209 17.56 -20.82 8.19
C GLY A 209 16.15 -21.35 7.97
N TRP A 210 15.53 -21.08 6.81
CA TRP A 210 14.24 -21.64 6.39
C TRP A 210 14.40 -22.45 5.10
#